data_205b6836eca52e74f4c84bdfd00661d7
#
_entry.id   205b6836eca52e74f4c84bdfd00661d7
#
_cell.length_a   1.000
_cell.length_b   1.000
_cell.length_c   1.000
_cell.angle_alpha   90.00
_cell.angle_beta   90.00
_cell.angle_gamma   90.00
#
_symmetry.space_group_name_H-M   'P 1'
#
loop_
_entity.id
_entity.type
_entity.pdbx_description
1 polymer ?
#
loop_
_entity_poly.entity_id
_entity_poly.type
_entity_poly.pdbx_seq_one_letter_code
_entity_poly.pdbx_strand_id
1 'polypeptide(L)'
;MLDIQLLRSNTAAVAERLAARGYEFDTARFNALEEQRKAVQVKTEELQASRNSISKQIGALKGQGKHEEAQAAMDQVAQIKADLEQAAADLDAVQKELDAWLLSIPNLPHESVPVGKDETENVEVRKVGTPREFDFEIKDHVDLGEPLGLDFEGGAKLSGARFTVMKGQIARLHRALAQFMLDTHTLKHGYTEHYTPYIVDDTTLQGTGQLPKFAEDLFHVTRGGDESKKTQYLIPTAEVTLTNTVADSIVAGSDLPLKLTAHSPCFRSEAGAYGKDVRGLIRQHQFDKVEMVQIVHPEKSYEALEEMVGHAENILKALELPYRVITLCTGDMGFGATKTYDLEVWVPAQNTYREISSCSNCEDFQARRMKARFKDENGKNRLVHTLNGSGLGVGRTLVAVLENHQNADGSINVPAALQPYMGGVTKLEVK
;
A
#
# COMPACT_ATOMS: atom_id res chain seq x y z
N MET A 1 -2.83 -10.21 -3.23
CA MET A 1 -2.12 -11.50 -3.43
C MET A 1 -2.21 -11.93 -4.87
N LEU A 2 -1.31 -12.80 -5.33
CA LEU A 2 -1.33 -13.31 -6.68
C LEU A 2 -2.56 -14.17 -6.96
N ASP A 3 -2.94 -14.26 -8.23
CA ASP A 3 -4.00 -15.16 -8.67
C ASP A 3 -3.53 -16.62 -8.59
N ILE A 4 -4.21 -17.42 -7.79
CA ILE A 4 -3.90 -18.84 -7.63
C ILE A 4 -4.07 -19.63 -8.96
N GLN A 5 -4.96 -19.20 -9.85
CA GLN A 5 -5.12 -19.84 -11.15
C GLN A 5 -3.91 -19.60 -12.05
N LEU A 6 -3.33 -18.40 -11.99
CA LEU A 6 -2.09 -18.09 -12.69
C LEU A 6 -0.93 -18.95 -12.17
N LEU A 7 -0.83 -19.10 -10.84
CA LEU A 7 0.17 -19.98 -10.21
C LEU A 7 0.01 -21.44 -10.64
N ARG A 8 -1.22 -21.96 -10.69
CA ARG A 8 -1.51 -23.35 -11.11
C ARG A 8 -1.22 -23.60 -12.58
N SER A 9 -1.53 -22.63 -13.44
CA SER A 9 -1.39 -22.80 -14.89
C SER A 9 0.02 -22.52 -15.40
N ASN A 10 0.81 -21.67 -14.72
CA ASN A 10 2.12 -21.22 -15.20
C ASN A 10 3.10 -20.91 -14.08
N THR A 11 3.30 -21.86 -13.16
CA THR A 11 4.18 -21.72 -11.98
C THR A 11 5.60 -21.27 -12.36
N ALA A 12 6.17 -21.82 -13.43
CA ALA A 12 7.55 -21.51 -13.85
C ALA A 12 7.71 -20.05 -14.27
N ALA A 13 6.80 -19.50 -15.08
CA ALA A 13 6.86 -18.10 -15.48
C ALA A 13 6.60 -17.13 -14.32
N VAL A 14 5.74 -17.51 -13.37
CA VAL A 14 5.54 -16.73 -12.15
C VAL A 14 6.82 -16.71 -11.31
N ALA A 15 7.47 -17.87 -11.12
CA ALA A 15 8.73 -17.97 -10.40
C ALA A 15 9.85 -17.13 -11.04
N GLU A 16 9.95 -17.13 -12.37
CA GLU A 16 10.92 -16.31 -13.12
C GLU A 16 10.68 -14.81 -12.90
N ARG A 17 9.44 -14.35 -13.01
CA ARG A 17 9.07 -12.95 -12.78
C ARG A 17 9.31 -12.51 -11.33
N LEU A 18 9.09 -13.40 -10.36
CA LEU A 18 9.39 -13.14 -8.95
C LEU A 18 10.91 -13.09 -8.69
N ALA A 19 11.69 -13.96 -9.36
CA ALA A 19 13.15 -13.94 -9.29
C ALA A 19 13.73 -12.61 -9.77
N ALA A 20 13.14 -11.98 -10.78
CA ALA A 20 13.53 -10.65 -11.25
C ALA A 20 13.37 -9.56 -10.15
N ARG A 21 12.53 -9.80 -9.14
CA ARG A 21 12.37 -8.95 -7.94
C ARG A 21 13.27 -9.36 -6.77
N GLY A 22 14.17 -10.32 -6.96
CA GLY A 22 14.96 -10.90 -5.86
C GLY A 22 14.14 -11.81 -4.93
N TYR A 23 12.94 -12.24 -5.33
CA TYR A 23 12.10 -13.16 -4.56
C TYR A 23 12.21 -14.58 -5.09
N GLU A 24 12.74 -15.49 -4.27
CA GLU A 24 12.81 -16.92 -4.60
C GLU A 24 11.48 -17.59 -4.28
N PHE A 25 10.74 -18.00 -5.33
CA PHE A 25 9.48 -18.70 -5.19
C PHE A 25 9.73 -20.19 -4.95
N ASP A 26 9.28 -20.70 -3.80
CA ASP A 26 9.40 -22.13 -3.45
C ASP A 26 8.37 -22.97 -4.23
N THR A 27 8.73 -23.32 -5.46
CA THR A 27 7.91 -24.15 -6.35
C THR A 27 7.66 -25.53 -5.77
N ALA A 28 8.61 -26.10 -5.02
CA ALA A 28 8.45 -27.44 -4.42
C ALA A 28 7.38 -27.41 -3.33
N ARG A 29 7.40 -26.40 -2.48
CA ARG A 29 6.37 -26.18 -1.45
C ARG A 29 4.99 -25.95 -2.06
N PHE A 30 4.91 -25.11 -3.10
CA PHE A 30 3.64 -24.87 -3.80
C PHE A 30 3.05 -26.15 -4.36
N ASN A 31 3.85 -26.95 -5.08
CA ASN A 31 3.41 -28.22 -5.65
C ASN A 31 2.97 -29.21 -4.58
N ALA A 32 3.71 -29.31 -3.47
CA ALA A 32 3.35 -30.19 -2.36
C ALA A 32 1.99 -29.83 -1.73
N LEU A 33 1.74 -28.53 -1.49
CA LEU A 33 0.44 -28.04 -0.95
C LEU A 33 -0.70 -28.29 -1.95
N GLU A 34 -0.49 -28.04 -3.23
CA GLU A 34 -1.49 -28.31 -4.27
C GLU A 34 -1.78 -29.80 -4.45
N GLU A 35 -0.78 -30.68 -4.35
CA GLU A 35 -0.97 -32.13 -4.36
C GLU A 35 -1.78 -32.60 -3.15
N GLN A 36 -1.47 -32.10 -1.95
CA GLN A 36 -2.24 -32.41 -0.74
C GLN A 36 -3.69 -31.95 -0.87
N ARG A 37 -3.91 -30.70 -1.30
CA ARG A 37 -5.26 -30.16 -1.53
C ARG A 37 -6.05 -31.01 -2.51
N LYS A 38 -5.42 -31.38 -3.64
CA LYS A 38 -6.04 -32.21 -4.69
C LYS A 38 -6.37 -33.62 -4.18
N ALA A 39 -5.45 -34.22 -3.43
CA ALA A 39 -5.67 -35.56 -2.85
C ALA A 39 -6.87 -35.58 -1.89
N VAL A 40 -6.95 -34.57 -0.99
CA VAL A 40 -8.09 -34.44 -0.06
C VAL A 40 -9.40 -34.19 -0.82
N GLN A 41 -9.37 -33.36 -1.86
CA GLN A 41 -10.55 -33.09 -2.67
C GLN A 41 -11.07 -34.36 -3.38
N VAL A 42 -10.18 -35.13 -4.04
CA VAL A 42 -10.54 -36.37 -4.69
C VAL A 42 -11.12 -37.36 -3.67
N LYS A 43 -10.47 -37.53 -2.52
CA LYS A 43 -10.97 -38.37 -1.42
C LYS A 43 -12.37 -37.97 -0.98
N THR A 44 -12.62 -36.65 -0.85
CA THR A 44 -13.93 -36.11 -0.47
C THR A 44 -15.00 -36.45 -1.51
N GLU A 45 -14.70 -36.32 -2.79
CA GLU A 45 -15.61 -36.66 -3.90
C GLU A 45 -15.94 -38.14 -3.91
N GLU A 46 -14.95 -39.03 -3.72
CA GLU A 46 -15.12 -40.48 -3.63
C GLU A 46 -15.99 -40.88 -2.43
N LEU A 47 -15.73 -40.30 -1.26
CA LEU A 47 -16.53 -40.51 -0.04
C LEU A 47 -17.99 -40.08 -0.22
N GLN A 48 -18.22 -38.92 -0.84
CA GLN A 48 -19.57 -38.43 -1.14
C GLN A 48 -20.32 -39.35 -2.11
N ALA A 49 -19.66 -39.83 -3.18
CA ALA A 49 -20.22 -40.75 -4.13
C ALA A 49 -20.57 -42.10 -3.45
N SER A 50 -19.67 -42.65 -2.63
CA SER A 50 -19.87 -43.85 -1.86
C SER A 50 -21.04 -43.72 -0.90
N ARG A 51 -21.10 -42.64 -0.11
CA ARG A 51 -22.23 -42.33 0.79
C ARG A 51 -23.56 -42.34 0.06
N ASN A 52 -23.63 -41.68 -1.12
CA ASN A 52 -24.87 -41.58 -1.88
C ASN A 52 -25.29 -42.95 -2.42
N SER A 53 -24.34 -43.78 -2.86
CA SER A 53 -24.58 -45.15 -3.35
C SER A 53 -25.12 -46.04 -2.22
N ILE A 54 -24.43 -46.08 -1.08
CA ILE A 54 -24.82 -46.92 0.07
C ILE A 54 -26.17 -46.47 0.66
N SER A 55 -26.44 -45.18 0.71
CA SER A 55 -27.71 -44.63 1.18
C SER A 55 -28.91 -45.10 0.34
N LYS A 56 -28.73 -45.24 -0.99
CA LYS A 56 -29.75 -45.83 -1.87
C LYS A 56 -29.96 -47.31 -1.60
N GLN A 57 -28.88 -48.07 -1.32
CA GLN A 57 -28.95 -49.50 -1.00
C GLN A 57 -29.68 -49.77 0.30
N ILE A 58 -29.53 -48.92 1.34
CA ILE A 58 -30.24 -49.05 2.62
C ILE A 58 -31.75 -49.14 2.41
N GLY A 59 -32.29 -48.24 1.56
CA GLY A 59 -33.72 -48.22 1.23
C GLY A 59 -34.20 -49.54 0.61
N ALA A 60 -33.42 -50.10 -0.35
CA ALA A 60 -33.72 -51.34 -1.00
C ALA A 60 -33.60 -52.56 -0.04
N LEU A 61 -32.57 -52.61 0.80
CA LEU A 61 -32.37 -53.68 1.78
C LEU A 61 -33.48 -53.71 2.84
N LYS A 62 -33.90 -52.54 3.32
CA LYS A 62 -35.05 -52.44 4.25
C LYS A 62 -36.35 -52.92 3.60
N GLY A 63 -36.59 -52.59 2.35
CA GLY A 63 -37.75 -53.04 1.57
C GLY A 63 -37.77 -54.57 1.31
N GLN A 64 -36.57 -55.18 1.30
CA GLN A 64 -36.41 -56.66 1.15
C GLN A 64 -36.40 -57.42 2.49
N GLY A 65 -36.57 -56.75 3.64
CA GLY A 65 -36.52 -57.34 4.96
C GLY A 65 -35.13 -57.78 5.46
N LYS A 66 -34.05 -57.34 4.80
CA LYS A 66 -32.65 -57.67 5.10
C LYS A 66 -32.07 -56.72 6.14
N HIS A 67 -32.56 -56.87 7.39
CA HIS A 67 -32.29 -55.90 8.48
C HIS A 67 -30.81 -55.85 8.89
N GLU A 68 -30.10 -57.01 8.93
CA GLU A 68 -28.67 -57.03 9.29
C GLU A 68 -27.80 -56.35 8.23
N GLU A 69 -28.06 -56.63 6.94
CA GLU A 69 -27.35 -55.96 5.84
C GLU A 69 -27.66 -54.48 5.79
N ALA A 70 -28.89 -54.08 6.09
CA ALA A 70 -29.25 -52.64 6.18
C ALA A 70 -28.56 -51.94 7.35
N GLN A 71 -28.40 -52.63 8.52
CA GLN A 71 -27.66 -52.08 9.65
C GLN A 71 -26.20 -51.90 9.34
N ALA A 72 -25.54 -52.92 8.72
CA ALA A 72 -24.14 -52.80 8.30
C ALA A 72 -23.92 -51.63 7.29
N ALA A 73 -24.86 -51.44 6.36
CA ALA A 73 -24.81 -50.30 5.43
C ALA A 73 -25.01 -48.94 6.17
N MET A 74 -25.84 -48.89 7.18
CA MET A 74 -26.00 -47.69 8.01
C MET A 74 -24.73 -47.37 8.81
N ASP A 75 -24.05 -48.38 9.35
CA ASP A 75 -22.78 -48.21 10.07
C ASP A 75 -21.67 -47.72 9.12
N GLN A 76 -21.64 -48.23 7.88
CA GLN A 76 -20.74 -47.73 6.84
C GLN A 76 -21.01 -46.22 6.51
N VAL A 77 -22.28 -45.83 6.40
CA VAL A 77 -22.63 -44.41 6.15
C VAL A 77 -22.20 -43.54 7.33
N ALA A 78 -22.33 -44.05 8.56
CA ALA A 78 -21.85 -43.31 9.75
C ALA A 78 -20.33 -43.13 9.73
N GLN A 79 -19.57 -44.16 9.34
CA GLN A 79 -18.11 -44.06 9.18
C GLN A 79 -17.73 -43.07 8.07
N ILE A 80 -18.37 -43.15 6.90
CA ILE A 80 -18.12 -42.21 5.78
C ILE A 80 -18.42 -40.77 6.19
N LYS A 81 -19.44 -40.56 7.05
CA LYS A 81 -19.71 -39.22 7.57
C LYS A 81 -18.56 -38.69 8.41
N ALA A 82 -18.01 -39.52 9.30
CA ALA A 82 -16.83 -39.14 10.11
C ALA A 82 -15.61 -38.87 9.22
N ASP A 83 -15.38 -39.70 8.20
CA ASP A 83 -14.28 -39.52 7.24
C ASP A 83 -14.44 -38.21 6.41
N LEU A 84 -15.68 -37.84 6.06
CA LEU A 84 -15.97 -36.58 5.38
C LEU A 84 -15.72 -35.36 6.28
N GLU A 85 -16.06 -35.44 7.57
CA GLU A 85 -15.79 -34.39 8.54
C GLU A 85 -14.26 -34.20 8.70
N GLN A 86 -13.50 -35.30 8.78
CA GLN A 86 -12.03 -35.23 8.81
C GLN A 86 -11.45 -34.66 7.53
N ALA A 87 -11.91 -35.11 6.35
CA ALA A 87 -11.45 -34.59 5.06
C ALA A 87 -11.75 -33.09 4.90
N ALA A 88 -12.88 -32.62 5.41
CA ALA A 88 -13.20 -31.18 5.42
C ALA A 88 -12.23 -30.39 6.31
N ALA A 89 -11.88 -30.91 7.48
CA ALA A 89 -10.89 -30.31 8.38
C ALA A 89 -9.49 -30.29 7.75
N ASP A 90 -9.08 -31.37 7.10
CA ASP A 90 -7.80 -31.47 6.41
C ASP A 90 -7.72 -30.48 5.24
N LEU A 91 -8.79 -30.34 4.46
CA LEU A 91 -8.86 -29.38 3.36
C LEU A 91 -8.77 -27.94 3.86
N ASP A 92 -9.50 -27.60 4.94
CA ASP A 92 -9.44 -26.29 5.57
C ASP A 92 -8.03 -25.96 6.07
N ALA A 93 -7.35 -26.93 6.68
CA ALA A 93 -5.97 -26.74 7.16
C ALA A 93 -4.99 -26.45 6.01
N VAL A 94 -5.04 -27.23 4.93
CA VAL A 94 -4.19 -27.03 3.75
C VAL A 94 -4.49 -25.69 3.08
N GLN A 95 -5.77 -25.32 2.96
CA GLN A 95 -6.17 -24.04 2.37
C GLN A 95 -5.69 -22.86 3.19
N LYS A 96 -5.80 -22.93 4.52
CA LYS A 96 -5.28 -21.88 5.43
C LYS A 96 -3.76 -21.72 5.32
N GLU A 97 -3.02 -22.82 5.23
CA GLU A 97 -1.58 -22.77 5.05
C GLU A 97 -1.21 -22.12 3.72
N LEU A 98 -1.88 -22.52 2.64
CA LEU A 98 -1.67 -21.95 1.31
C LEU A 98 -2.00 -20.46 1.27
N ASP A 99 -3.15 -20.04 1.83
CA ASP A 99 -3.57 -18.66 1.87
C ASP A 99 -2.61 -17.80 2.68
N ALA A 100 -2.16 -18.27 3.85
CA ALA A 100 -1.19 -17.58 4.69
C ALA A 100 0.15 -17.38 3.95
N TRP A 101 0.60 -18.40 3.23
CA TRP A 101 1.83 -18.28 2.44
C TRP A 101 1.67 -17.33 1.25
N LEU A 102 0.56 -17.41 0.50
CA LEU A 102 0.25 -16.51 -0.61
C LEU A 102 0.21 -15.04 -0.19
N LEU A 103 -0.19 -14.75 1.04
CA LEU A 103 -0.16 -13.39 1.59
C LEU A 103 1.26 -12.82 1.74
N SER A 104 2.30 -13.66 1.80
CA SER A 104 3.70 -13.25 1.91
C SER A 104 4.41 -13.07 0.56
N ILE A 105 3.77 -13.43 -0.55
CA ILE A 105 4.36 -13.35 -1.90
C ILE A 105 4.08 -11.98 -2.51
N PRO A 106 5.11 -11.26 -3.02
CA PRO A 106 4.92 -9.95 -3.64
C PRO A 106 4.19 -10.03 -4.98
N ASN A 107 3.71 -8.88 -5.46
CA ASN A 107 3.10 -8.78 -6.78
C ASN A 107 4.14 -9.00 -7.91
N LEU A 108 3.67 -9.33 -9.09
CA LEU A 108 4.51 -9.53 -10.27
C LEU A 108 4.84 -8.18 -10.93
N PRO A 109 6.09 -7.95 -11.35
CA PRO A 109 6.42 -6.75 -12.11
C PRO A 109 5.74 -6.76 -13.49
N HIS A 110 5.27 -5.62 -13.95
CA HIS A 110 4.80 -5.45 -15.33
C HIS A 110 5.98 -5.57 -16.30
N GLU A 111 5.72 -6.03 -17.54
CA GLU A 111 6.77 -6.25 -18.55
C GLU A 111 7.57 -4.98 -18.92
N SER A 112 6.99 -3.80 -18.74
CA SER A 112 7.67 -2.51 -18.98
C SER A 112 8.58 -2.04 -17.86
N VAL A 113 8.65 -2.78 -16.74
CA VAL A 113 9.50 -2.43 -15.60
C VAL A 113 10.94 -2.84 -15.90
N PRO A 114 11.93 -1.94 -15.76
CA PRO A 114 13.33 -2.29 -15.94
C PRO A 114 13.77 -3.32 -14.91
N VAL A 115 14.53 -4.33 -15.36
CA VAL A 115 15.13 -5.32 -14.47
C VAL A 115 16.34 -4.71 -13.78
N GLY A 116 16.40 -4.81 -12.46
CA GLY A 116 17.51 -4.30 -11.64
C GLY A 116 17.44 -4.84 -10.23
N LYS A 117 18.52 -4.68 -9.46
CA LYS A 117 18.66 -5.24 -8.11
C LYS A 117 18.23 -4.28 -7.00
N ASP A 118 18.51 -3.00 -7.19
CA ASP A 118 18.31 -1.97 -6.17
C ASP A 118 18.09 -0.58 -6.81
N GLU A 119 17.96 0.44 -5.98
CA GLU A 119 17.68 1.82 -6.37
C GLU A 119 18.69 2.41 -7.37
N THR A 120 19.90 1.88 -7.45
CA THR A 120 20.93 2.39 -8.38
C THR A 120 20.62 2.07 -9.85
N GLU A 121 19.74 1.12 -10.09
CA GLU A 121 19.32 0.68 -11.42
C GLU A 121 17.94 1.23 -11.84
N ASN A 122 17.37 2.14 -11.04
CA ASN A 122 16.17 2.89 -11.43
C ASN A 122 16.44 3.76 -12.65
N VAL A 123 15.43 3.93 -13.49
CA VAL A 123 15.58 4.63 -14.78
C VAL A 123 14.94 6.00 -14.73
N GLU A 124 15.73 7.06 -15.00
CA GLU A 124 15.22 8.41 -15.13
C GLU A 124 14.35 8.53 -16.39
N VAL A 125 13.08 8.94 -16.21
CA VAL A 125 12.12 9.14 -17.28
C VAL A 125 12.19 10.56 -17.82
N ARG A 126 12.23 11.55 -16.88
CA ARG A 126 12.32 12.98 -17.21
C ARG A 126 12.80 13.79 -16.02
N LYS A 127 13.35 14.94 -16.34
CA LYS A 127 13.78 15.95 -15.38
C LYS A 127 13.08 17.27 -15.69
N VAL A 128 12.57 17.97 -14.67
CA VAL A 128 11.80 19.19 -14.83
C VAL A 128 12.34 20.27 -13.90
N GLY A 129 12.54 21.46 -14.44
CA GLY A 129 13.16 22.57 -13.75
C GLY A 129 14.69 22.42 -13.66
N THR A 130 15.34 23.53 -13.35
CA THR A 130 16.79 23.59 -13.14
C THR A 130 17.07 23.96 -11.70
N PRO A 131 17.91 23.19 -10.97
CA PRO A 131 18.36 23.62 -9.64
C PRO A 131 18.90 25.03 -9.65
N ARG A 132 18.47 25.83 -8.67
CA ARG A 132 18.94 27.20 -8.51
C ARG A 132 20.41 27.20 -8.15
N GLU A 133 21.19 28.05 -8.83
CA GLU A 133 22.54 28.40 -8.40
C GLU A 133 22.46 29.52 -7.34
N PHE A 134 23.17 29.32 -6.25
CA PHE A 134 23.20 30.28 -5.14
C PHE A 134 24.56 30.99 -5.15
N ASP A 135 24.54 32.31 -4.96
CA ASP A 135 25.73 33.16 -4.83
C ASP A 135 26.15 33.36 -3.36
N PHE A 136 25.60 32.57 -2.45
CA PHE A 136 25.85 32.55 -1.02
C PHE A 136 25.94 31.11 -0.51
N GLU A 137 26.48 30.93 0.70
CA GLU A 137 26.53 29.64 1.38
C GLU A 137 25.12 29.15 1.73
N ILE A 138 24.71 28.04 1.13
CA ILE A 138 23.39 27.45 1.39
C ILE A 138 23.36 26.75 2.75
N LYS A 139 22.21 26.85 3.41
CA LYS A 139 21.92 26.14 4.67
C LYS A 139 20.95 25.01 4.42
N ASP A 140 21.02 23.98 5.26
CA ASP A 140 20.02 22.92 5.24
C ASP A 140 18.73 23.36 5.94
N HIS A 141 17.67 22.57 5.77
CA HIS A 141 16.36 22.88 6.34
C HIS A 141 16.31 22.91 7.87
N VAL A 142 17.28 22.31 8.57
CA VAL A 142 17.37 22.37 10.03
C VAL A 142 17.86 23.76 10.43
N ASP A 143 19.00 24.20 9.88
CA ASP A 143 19.57 25.52 10.20
C ASP A 143 18.65 26.69 9.77
N LEU A 144 17.89 26.50 8.67
CA LEU A 144 16.88 27.46 8.21
C LEU A 144 15.62 27.43 9.08
N GLY A 145 15.21 26.25 9.47
CA GLY A 145 13.90 26.01 10.11
C GLY A 145 13.88 26.28 11.61
N GLU A 146 14.96 25.98 12.32
CA GLU A 146 15.01 26.19 13.79
C GLU A 146 14.72 27.62 14.19
N PRO A 147 15.32 28.68 13.59
CA PRO A 147 14.97 30.05 13.89
C PRO A 147 13.53 30.45 13.52
N LEU A 148 12.91 29.70 12.59
CA LEU A 148 11.54 29.92 12.11
C LEU A 148 10.48 29.10 12.84
N GLY A 149 10.90 28.15 13.69
CA GLY A 149 9.99 27.35 14.53
C GLY A 149 10.03 25.85 14.37
N LEU A 150 11.02 25.25 13.68
CA LEU A 150 11.31 23.82 13.81
C LEU A 150 11.94 23.56 15.17
N ASP A 151 11.46 22.53 15.88
CA ASP A 151 11.93 22.20 17.23
C ASP A 151 12.10 20.69 17.38
N PHE A 152 13.30 20.23 17.05
CA PHE A 152 13.66 18.80 17.17
C PHE A 152 13.90 18.39 18.63
N GLU A 153 14.44 19.29 19.46
CA GLU A 153 14.66 19.04 20.89
C GLU A 153 13.32 18.87 21.61
N GLY A 154 12.34 19.75 21.31
CA GLY A 154 10.98 19.64 21.83
C GLY A 154 10.31 18.33 21.40
N GLY A 155 10.48 17.91 20.15
CA GLY A 155 9.99 16.63 19.65
C GLY A 155 10.62 15.45 20.40
N ALA A 156 11.94 15.45 20.53
CA ALA A 156 12.66 14.42 21.26
C ALA A 156 12.28 14.34 22.74
N LYS A 157 12.02 15.47 23.39
CA LYS A 157 11.54 15.53 24.77
C LYS A 157 10.15 14.90 24.93
N LEU A 158 9.27 15.06 23.94
CA LEU A 158 7.89 14.56 24.01
C LEU A 158 7.79 13.07 23.68
N SER A 159 8.54 12.59 22.67
CA SER A 159 8.31 11.26 22.11
C SER A 159 9.59 10.53 21.68
N GLY A 160 10.75 11.13 21.89
CA GLY A 160 12.05 10.54 21.48
C GLY A 160 12.52 11.04 20.11
N ALA A 161 13.59 10.44 19.60
CA ALA A 161 14.18 10.78 18.32
C ALA A 161 13.19 10.59 17.17
N ARG A 162 13.38 11.32 16.05
CA ARG A 162 12.53 11.26 14.85
C ARG A 162 11.08 11.74 15.08
N PHE A 163 10.85 12.54 16.11
CA PHE A 163 9.65 13.36 16.31
C PHE A 163 10.03 14.83 16.33
N THR A 164 9.16 15.68 15.81
CA THR A 164 9.44 17.11 15.67
C THR A 164 8.24 17.92 16.12
N VAL A 165 8.50 19.01 16.84
CA VAL A 165 7.51 20.05 17.12
C VAL A 165 7.71 21.17 16.11
N MET A 166 6.62 21.68 15.56
CA MET A 166 6.61 22.84 14.69
C MET A 166 5.87 23.99 15.36
N LYS A 167 6.42 25.20 15.27
CA LYS A 167 5.88 26.41 15.91
C LYS A 167 5.73 27.55 14.90
N GLY A 168 4.85 28.48 15.18
CA GLY A 168 4.75 29.78 14.48
C GLY A 168 4.65 29.66 12.97
N GLN A 169 5.60 30.28 12.27
CA GLN A 169 5.60 30.37 10.81
C GLN A 169 5.77 28.98 10.14
N ILE A 170 6.60 28.12 10.72
CA ILE A 170 6.81 26.76 10.19
C ILE A 170 5.54 25.91 10.33
N ALA A 171 4.88 25.93 11.49
CA ALA A 171 3.62 25.22 11.68
C ALA A 171 2.54 25.70 10.70
N ARG A 172 2.50 27.01 10.44
CA ARG A 172 1.59 27.60 9.46
C ARG A 172 1.93 27.14 8.03
N LEU A 173 3.21 27.15 7.66
CA LEU A 173 3.67 26.72 6.33
C LEU A 173 3.39 25.24 6.11
N HIS A 174 3.64 24.40 7.09
CA HIS A 174 3.33 22.96 7.04
C HIS A 174 1.82 22.74 6.79
N ARG A 175 0.96 23.40 7.54
CA ARG A 175 -0.49 23.35 7.33
C ARG A 175 -0.91 23.89 5.96
N ALA A 176 -0.31 24.99 5.51
CA ALA A 176 -0.58 25.61 4.21
C ALA A 176 -0.23 24.67 3.07
N LEU A 177 0.90 23.94 3.16
CA LEU A 177 1.30 22.93 2.18
C LEU A 177 0.26 21.81 2.09
N ALA A 178 -0.14 21.22 3.21
CA ALA A 178 -1.14 20.15 3.24
C ALA A 178 -2.48 20.62 2.65
N GLN A 179 -2.93 21.79 3.03
CA GLN A 179 -4.19 22.38 2.55
C GLN A 179 -4.14 22.68 1.04
N PHE A 180 -3.04 23.29 0.57
CA PHE A 180 -2.83 23.56 -0.86
C PHE A 180 -2.83 22.28 -1.70
N MET A 181 -2.16 21.21 -1.24
CA MET A 181 -2.15 19.91 -1.92
C MET A 181 -3.56 19.33 -2.01
N LEU A 182 -4.26 19.29 -0.88
CA LEU A 182 -5.60 18.73 -0.78
C LEU A 182 -6.60 19.49 -1.66
N ASP A 183 -6.59 20.83 -1.62
CA ASP A 183 -7.44 21.66 -2.47
C ASP A 183 -7.12 21.48 -3.97
N THR A 184 -5.85 21.34 -4.31
CA THR A 184 -5.45 21.11 -5.70
C THR A 184 -5.99 19.79 -6.20
N HIS A 185 -5.88 18.70 -5.43
CA HIS A 185 -6.38 17.39 -5.84
C HIS A 185 -7.91 17.34 -5.92
N THR A 186 -8.60 17.98 -4.99
CA THR A 186 -10.07 18.01 -4.99
C THR A 186 -10.65 18.93 -6.05
N LEU A 187 -10.13 20.15 -6.20
CA LEU A 187 -10.71 21.14 -7.08
C LEU A 187 -10.24 21.02 -8.54
N LYS A 188 -9.04 20.48 -8.80
CA LYS A 188 -8.45 20.45 -10.15
C LYS A 188 -8.29 19.04 -10.71
N HIS A 189 -8.10 18.02 -9.86
CA HIS A 189 -7.79 16.67 -10.29
C HIS A 189 -8.96 15.70 -10.11
N GLY A 190 -10.09 16.17 -9.57
CA GLY A 190 -11.33 15.39 -9.45
C GLY A 190 -11.33 14.34 -8.35
N TYR A 191 -10.44 14.45 -7.35
CA TYR A 191 -10.47 13.58 -6.18
C TYR A 191 -11.56 14.02 -5.20
N THR A 192 -12.15 13.05 -4.53
CA THR A 192 -13.06 13.29 -3.39
C THR A 192 -12.25 13.21 -2.10
N GLU A 193 -12.32 14.28 -1.31
CA GLU A 193 -11.69 14.32 0.01
C GLU A 193 -12.39 13.38 0.98
N HIS A 194 -11.57 12.64 1.75
CA HIS A 194 -12.00 11.75 2.80
C HIS A 194 -11.31 12.09 4.12
N TYR A 195 -12.06 11.97 5.21
CA TYR A 195 -11.52 11.89 6.56
C TYR A 195 -11.74 10.48 7.08
N THR A 196 -10.65 9.77 7.36
CA THR A 196 -10.68 8.35 7.70
C THR A 196 -10.07 8.08 9.09
N PRO A 197 -10.37 6.96 9.73
CA PRO A 197 -9.73 6.56 10.98
C PRO A 197 -8.21 6.43 10.82
N TYR A 198 -7.44 6.83 11.84
CA TYR A 198 -5.99 6.64 11.91
C TYR A 198 -5.59 5.39 12.67
N ILE A 199 -6.53 4.76 13.36
CA ILE A 199 -6.37 3.46 14.03
C ILE A 199 -7.19 2.45 13.28
N VAL A 200 -6.57 1.36 12.83
CA VAL A 200 -7.18 0.33 11.99
C VAL A 200 -6.92 -1.07 12.52
N ASP A 201 -7.73 -2.00 12.06
CA ASP A 201 -7.58 -3.43 12.33
C ASP A 201 -6.54 -4.07 11.40
N ASP A 202 -6.03 -5.23 11.79
CA ASP A 202 -5.10 -6.06 11.01
C ASP A 202 -5.62 -6.41 9.61
N THR A 203 -6.93 -6.72 9.49
CA THR A 203 -7.57 -7.04 8.21
C THR A 203 -7.50 -5.90 7.19
N THR A 204 -7.59 -4.65 7.66
CA THR A 204 -7.44 -3.47 6.81
C THR A 204 -6.00 -3.35 6.27
N LEU A 205 -5.00 -3.61 7.11
CA LEU A 205 -3.59 -3.63 6.71
C LEU A 205 -3.24 -4.82 5.81
N GLN A 206 -3.91 -5.97 6.00
CA GLN A 206 -3.79 -7.10 5.08
C GLN A 206 -4.34 -6.79 3.70
N GLY A 207 -5.44 -6.04 3.62
CA GLY A 207 -6.07 -5.64 2.36
C GLY A 207 -5.11 -4.91 1.41
N THR A 208 -4.31 -4.00 1.93
CA THR A 208 -3.33 -3.22 1.17
C THR A 208 -1.91 -3.79 1.19
N GLY A 209 -1.66 -4.88 1.93
CA GLY A 209 -0.42 -5.64 1.86
C GLY A 209 0.66 -5.25 2.87
N GLN A 210 0.37 -4.37 3.83
CA GLN A 210 1.31 -4.06 4.91
C GLN A 210 1.50 -5.27 5.83
N LEU A 211 0.43 -5.99 6.13
CA LEU A 211 0.49 -7.24 6.86
C LEU A 211 0.37 -8.44 5.92
N PRO A 212 1.01 -9.57 6.25
CA PRO A 212 1.82 -9.84 7.47
C PRO A 212 3.27 -9.35 7.40
N LYS A 213 3.78 -8.99 6.21
CA LYS A 213 5.23 -8.84 5.95
C LYS A 213 5.89 -7.69 6.72
N PHE A 214 5.22 -6.54 6.87
CA PHE A 214 5.80 -5.32 7.44
C PHE A 214 5.31 -5.03 8.86
N ALA A 215 5.01 -6.06 9.65
CA ALA A 215 4.53 -5.89 11.02
C ALA A 215 5.50 -5.08 11.91
N GLU A 216 6.82 -5.20 11.67
CA GLU A 216 7.86 -4.49 12.42
C GLU A 216 7.89 -2.98 12.14
N ASP A 217 7.37 -2.55 10.98
CA ASP A 217 7.29 -1.13 10.60
C ASP A 217 6.05 -0.42 11.17
N LEU A 218 5.15 -1.14 11.83
CA LEU A 218 3.88 -0.60 12.32
C LEU A 218 3.94 -0.25 13.80
N PHE A 219 3.29 0.88 14.16
CA PHE A 219 2.95 1.18 15.54
C PHE A 219 1.69 0.42 15.94
N HIS A 220 1.78 -0.34 17.02
CA HIS A 220 0.67 -1.07 17.62
C HIS A 220 -0.03 -0.22 18.67
N VAL A 221 -1.34 -0.34 18.78
CA VAL A 221 -2.14 0.30 19.82
C VAL A 221 -2.99 -0.73 20.57
N THR A 222 -3.01 -0.62 21.88
CA THR A 222 -3.82 -1.46 22.77
C THR A 222 -4.85 -0.59 23.45
N ARG A 223 -6.13 -0.92 23.29
CA ARG A 223 -7.23 -0.14 23.84
C ARG A 223 -7.30 -0.29 25.37
N GLY A 224 -6.94 0.78 26.09
CA GLY A 224 -6.96 0.80 27.56
C GLY A 224 -5.94 -0.13 28.22
N GLY A 225 -4.87 -0.54 27.51
CA GLY A 225 -3.85 -1.44 28.01
C GLY A 225 -4.29 -2.90 28.17
N ASP A 226 -5.47 -3.26 27.66
CA ASP A 226 -6.02 -4.63 27.75
C ASP A 226 -5.52 -5.49 26.58
N GLU A 227 -4.49 -6.28 26.84
CA GLU A 227 -3.85 -7.18 25.87
C GLU A 227 -4.75 -8.33 25.42
N SER A 228 -5.87 -8.58 26.11
CA SER A 228 -6.86 -9.59 25.68
C SER A 228 -7.70 -9.11 24.50
N LYS A 229 -7.71 -7.81 24.21
CA LYS A 229 -8.41 -7.22 23.08
C LYS A 229 -7.57 -7.32 21.82
N LYS A 230 -8.27 -7.32 20.67
CA LYS A 230 -7.64 -7.31 19.35
C LYS A 230 -6.65 -6.15 19.23
N THR A 231 -5.43 -6.44 18.79
CA THR A 231 -4.41 -5.44 18.47
C THR A 231 -4.90 -4.57 17.31
N GLN A 232 -4.78 -3.27 17.44
CA GLN A 232 -5.00 -2.30 16.39
C GLN A 232 -3.68 -1.59 16.06
N TYR A 233 -3.67 -0.82 14.99
CA TYR A 233 -2.45 -0.22 14.46
C TYR A 233 -2.70 1.22 14.05
N LEU A 234 -1.69 2.09 14.23
CA LEU A 234 -1.68 3.41 13.59
C LEU A 234 -1.36 3.24 12.10
N ILE A 235 -2.05 3.98 11.25
CA ILE A 235 -1.85 3.90 9.80
C ILE A 235 -0.45 4.37 9.40
N PRO A 236 0.28 3.63 8.54
CA PRO A 236 1.54 4.10 7.97
C PRO A 236 1.33 5.01 6.76
N THR A 237 0.11 5.08 6.24
CA THR A 237 -0.35 5.85 5.08
C THR A 237 -1.87 5.82 5.01
N ALA A 238 -2.49 6.87 4.51
CA ALA A 238 -3.93 6.89 4.25
C ALA A 238 -4.35 5.95 3.10
N GLU A 239 -3.41 5.45 2.28
CA GLU A 239 -3.67 4.37 1.33
C GLU A 239 -4.45 3.23 1.97
N VAL A 240 -4.05 2.83 3.18
CA VAL A 240 -4.67 1.73 3.93
C VAL A 240 -6.17 1.93 4.09
N THR A 241 -6.57 3.10 4.54
CA THR A 241 -7.99 3.40 4.80
C THR A 241 -8.76 3.75 3.54
N LEU A 242 -8.18 4.54 2.64
CA LEU A 242 -8.83 4.94 1.39
C LEU A 242 -9.12 3.73 0.49
N THR A 243 -8.14 2.86 0.29
CA THR A 243 -8.29 1.69 -0.59
C THR A 243 -9.30 0.70 -0.01
N ASN A 244 -9.30 0.51 1.31
CA ASN A 244 -10.25 -0.40 1.96
C ASN A 244 -11.70 0.14 2.03
N THR A 245 -12.00 1.35 1.58
CA THR A 245 -13.41 1.82 1.45
C THR A 245 -14.24 0.92 0.55
N VAL A 246 -13.62 0.19 -0.37
CA VAL A 246 -14.27 -0.76 -1.28
C VAL A 246 -14.05 -2.23 -0.88
N ALA A 247 -13.51 -2.49 0.33
CA ALA A 247 -13.29 -3.85 0.81
C ALA A 247 -14.63 -4.62 0.92
N ASP A 248 -14.60 -5.90 0.53
CA ASP A 248 -15.75 -6.81 0.52
C ASP A 248 -17.00 -6.25 -0.16
N SER A 249 -16.80 -5.43 -1.21
CA SER A 249 -17.88 -4.78 -1.94
C SER A 249 -17.87 -5.08 -3.43
N ILE A 250 -19.00 -4.80 -4.09
CA ILE A 250 -19.17 -4.83 -5.54
C ILE A 250 -19.63 -3.44 -5.98
N VAL A 251 -18.72 -2.68 -6.55
CA VAL A 251 -18.96 -1.33 -7.04
C VAL A 251 -19.70 -1.42 -8.40
N ALA A 252 -20.57 -0.46 -8.69
CA ALA A 252 -21.12 -0.36 -10.04
C ALA A 252 -20.01 0.05 -11.02
N GLY A 253 -19.91 -0.64 -12.17
CA GLY A 253 -18.89 -0.31 -13.17
C GLY A 253 -18.98 1.13 -13.67
N SER A 254 -20.20 1.70 -13.69
CA SER A 254 -20.44 3.11 -14.04
C SER A 254 -19.86 4.13 -13.07
N ASP A 255 -19.57 3.72 -11.82
CA ASP A 255 -19.04 4.59 -10.78
C ASP A 255 -17.51 4.70 -10.85
N LEU A 256 -16.86 3.83 -11.63
CA LEU A 256 -15.41 3.87 -11.82
C LEU A 256 -15.01 4.92 -12.88
N PRO A 257 -13.90 5.63 -12.70
CA PRO A 257 -12.94 5.52 -11.59
C PRO A 257 -13.41 6.22 -10.31
N LEU A 258 -13.13 5.61 -9.15
CA LEU A 258 -13.20 6.32 -7.87
C LEU A 258 -11.84 6.96 -7.60
N LYS A 259 -11.81 8.28 -7.42
CA LYS A 259 -10.60 9.05 -7.07
C LYS A 259 -10.76 9.59 -5.66
N LEU A 260 -9.95 9.11 -4.74
CA LEU A 260 -10.04 9.37 -3.31
C LEU A 260 -8.76 10.06 -2.82
N THR A 261 -8.87 11.05 -1.95
CA THR A 261 -7.72 11.70 -1.33
C THR A 261 -7.96 11.97 0.14
N ALA A 262 -6.91 11.95 0.92
CA ALA A 262 -6.93 12.33 2.33
C ALA A 262 -5.61 12.95 2.75
N HIS A 263 -5.66 13.95 3.60
CA HIS A 263 -4.54 14.40 4.41
C HIS A 263 -4.59 13.67 5.75
N SER A 264 -3.52 13.04 6.12
CA SER A 264 -3.41 12.35 7.42
C SER A 264 -2.00 12.39 7.98
N PRO A 265 -1.84 12.31 9.32
CA PRO A 265 -0.61 11.82 9.90
C PRO A 265 -0.38 10.37 9.47
N CYS A 266 0.89 9.99 9.33
CA CYS A 266 1.35 8.65 9.01
C CYS A 266 2.39 8.24 10.04
N PHE A 267 2.39 6.96 10.43
CA PHE A 267 3.21 6.46 11.52
C PHE A 267 4.03 5.26 11.05
N ARG A 268 5.36 5.35 11.15
CA ARG A 268 6.29 4.27 10.77
C ARG A 268 7.38 4.12 11.80
N SER A 269 7.63 2.88 12.25
CA SER A 269 8.71 2.61 13.20
C SER A 269 10.10 2.72 12.57
N GLU A 270 10.19 2.75 11.23
CA GLU A 270 11.44 2.88 10.49
C GLU A 270 12.47 1.79 10.85
N ALA A 271 12.01 0.55 11.04
CA ALA A 271 12.79 -0.56 11.57
C ALA A 271 14.08 -0.85 10.77
N GLY A 272 14.07 -0.64 9.44
CA GLY A 272 15.23 -0.84 8.55
C GLY A 272 16.16 0.37 8.37
N ALA A 273 15.89 1.51 9.04
CA ALA A 273 16.54 2.79 8.72
C ALA A 273 17.55 3.26 9.78
N TYR A 274 18.16 2.34 10.51
CA TYR A 274 19.15 2.70 11.53
C TYR A 274 20.33 3.49 10.90
N GLY A 275 20.64 4.65 11.49
CA GLY A 275 21.73 5.53 11.03
C GLY A 275 21.48 6.31 9.75
N LYS A 276 20.37 6.12 9.05
CA LYS A 276 20.01 6.87 7.84
C LYS A 276 19.18 8.11 8.19
N ASP A 277 19.48 9.25 7.53
CA ASP A 277 18.73 10.52 7.65
C ASP A 277 18.38 10.87 9.12
N VAL A 278 19.38 10.81 10.02
CA VAL A 278 19.18 11.00 11.47
C VAL A 278 18.84 12.46 11.81
N ARG A 279 19.34 13.42 11.01
CA ARG A 279 19.11 14.84 11.19
C ARG A 279 18.01 15.36 10.25
N GLY A 280 17.09 16.14 10.79
CA GLY A 280 16.06 16.84 10.02
C GLY A 280 14.78 16.05 9.79
N LEU A 281 13.98 16.51 8.81
CA LEU A 281 12.61 16.05 8.54
C LEU A 281 12.50 14.93 7.50
N ILE A 282 13.60 14.49 6.90
CA ILE A 282 13.56 13.52 5.78
C ILE A 282 12.95 12.19 6.21
N ARG A 283 13.25 11.78 7.46
CA ARG A 283 12.79 10.49 8.00
C ARG A 283 12.31 10.64 9.45
N GLN A 284 10.99 10.55 9.63
CA GLN A 284 10.32 10.74 10.92
C GLN A 284 9.40 9.56 11.23
N HIS A 285 9.20 9.25 12.52
CA HIS A 285 8.22 8.27 12.98
C HIS A 285 6.77 8.73 12.76
N GLN A 286 6.57 10.03 12.82
CA GLN A 286 5.30 10.68 12.52
C GLN A 286 5.53 11.77 11.47
N PHE A 287 4.79 11.72 10.38
CA PHE A 287 4.83 12.71 9.31
C PHE A 287 3.45 12.84 8.65
N ASP A 288 3.22 13.94 7.99
CA ASP A 288 1.96 14.19 7.28
C ASP A 288 2.11 13.91 5.78
N LYS A 289 1.06 13.34 5.20
CA LYS A 289 0.99 13.06 3.78
C LYS A 289 -0.42 13.34 3.24
N VAL A 290 -0.48 13.91 2.05
CA VAL A 290 -1.70 13.91 1.24
C VAL A 290 -1.61 12.70 0.32
N GLU A 291 -2.52 11.76 0.47
CA GLU A 291 -2.56 10.53 -0.30
C GLU A 291 -3.59 10.61 -1.41
N MET A 292 -3.26 10.04 -2.55
CA MET A 292 -4.15 9.83 -3.69
C MET A 292 -4.36 8.33 -3.90
N VAL A 293 -5.60 7.90 -4.02
CA VAL A 293 -5.97 6.54 -4.37
C VAL A 293 -6.94 6.57 -5.55
N GLN A 294 -6.74 5.67 -6.49
CA GLN A 294 -7.70 5.44 -7.57
C GLN A 294 -8.13 3.97 -7.60
N ILE A 295 -9.43 3.75 -7.70
CA ILE A 295 -10.04 2.45 -7.92
C ILE A 295 -10.61 2.48 -9.33
N VAL A 296 -10.13 1.61 -10.22
CA VAL A 296 -10.36 1.76 -11.66
C VAL A 296 -10.73 0.44 -12.35
N HIS A 297 -11.24 0.54 -13.55
CA HIS A 297 -11.33 -0.60 -14.48
C HIS A 297 -9.92 -1.13 -14.79
N PRO A 298 -9.73 -2.46 -14.85
CA PRO A 298 -8.45 -3.07 -15.17
C PRO A 298 -7.78 -2.50 -16.43
N GLU A 299 -8.57 -2.29 -17.48
CA GLU A 299 -8.12 -1.80 -18.78
C GLU A 299 -7.64 -0.34 -18.76
N LYS A 300 -7.91 0.40 -17.67
CA LYS A 300 -7.59 1.82 -17.50
C LYS A 300 -6.48 2.08 -16.48
N SER A 301 -5.96 1.05 -15.82
CA SER A 301 -5.07 1.26 -14.67
C SER A 301 -3.72 1.88 -15.02
N TYR A 302 -3.16 1.61 -16.20
CA TYR A 302 -1.89 2.22 -16.62
C TYR A 302 -2.07 3.66 -17.09
N GLU A 303 -3.19 3.98 -17.74
CA GLU A 303 -3.57 5.36 -18.05
C GLU A 303 -3.78 6.18 -16.76
N ALA A 304 -4.43 5.58 -15.76
CA ALA A 304 -4.63 6.17 -14.44
C ALA A 304 -3.31 6.39 -13.68
N LEU A 305 -2.31 5.51 -13.85
CA LEU A 305 -0.98 5.70 -13.27
C LEU A 305 -0.28 6.93 -13.83
N GLU A 306 -0.28 7.10 -15.15
CA GLU A 306 0.31 8.28 -15.80
C GLU A 306 -0.40 9.58 -15.38
N GLU A 307 -1.72 9.54 -15.27
CA GLU A 307 -2.53 10.65 -14.76
C GLU A 307 -2.15 11.00 -13.31
N MET A 308 -2.03 10.02 -12.43
CA MET A 308 -1.68 10.22 -11.01
C MET A 308 -0.29 10.83 -10.86
N VAL A 309 0.69 10.37 -11.63
CA VAL A 309 2.03 10.99 -11.69
C VAL A 309 1.92 12.46 -12.08
N GLY A 310 1.15 12.80 -13.12
CA GLY A 310 0.91 14.18 -13.53
C GLY A 310 0.27 15.03 -12.43
N HIS A 311 -0.62 14.47 -11.62
CA HIS A 311 -1.23 15.16 -10.47
C HIS A 311 -0.19 15.51 -9.39
N ALA A 312 0.72 14.59 -9.08
CA ALA A 312 1.83 14.86 -8.15
C ALA A 312 2.81 15.90 -8.73
N GLU A 313 3.16 15.82 -10.00
CA GLU A 313 3.99 16.80 -10.69
C GLU A 313 3.40 18.20 -10.64
N ASN A 314 2.08 18.35 -10.76
CA ASN A 314 1.40 19.66 -10.72
C ASN A 314 1.62 20.38 -9.39
N ILE A 315 1.73 19.65 -8.27
CA ILE A 315 2.09 20.25 -6.98
C ILE A 315 3.51 20.78 -7.01
N LEU A 316 4.48 20.00 -7.48
CA LEU A 316 5.88 20.40 -7.56
C LEU A 316 6.08 21.61 -8.49
N LYS A 317 5.42 21.63 -9.63
CA LYS A 317 5.43 22.74 -10.59
C LYS A 317 4.87 24.02 -9.97
N ALA A 318 3.73 23.92 -9.27
CA ALA A 318 3.11 25.09 -8.62
C ALA A 318 3.95 25.66 -7.47
N LEU A 319 4.78 24.82 -6.84
CA LEU A 319 5.73 25.22 -5.79
C LEU A 319 7.09 25.66 -6.36
N GLU A 320 7.25 25.65 -7.69
CA GLU A 320 8.49 26.02 -8.40
C GLU A 320 9.72 25.24 -7.91
N LEU A 321 9.53 23.92 -7.69
CA LEU A 321 10.56 23.01 -7.21
C LEU A 321 11.10 22.17 -8.37
N PRO A 322 12.44 22.15 -8.58
CA PRO A 322 13.05 21.23 -9.55
C PRO A 322 12.89 19.77 -9.09
N TYR A 323 12.58 18.88 -10.02
CA TYR A 323 12.36 17.46 -9.71
C TYR A 323 12.71 16.57 -10.90
N ARG A 324 12.78 15.28 -10.65
CA ARG A 324 12.83 14.25 -11.69
C ARG A 324 11.80 13.16 -11.43
N VAL A 325 11.42 12.47 -12.49
CA VAL A 325 10.58 11.27 -12.42
C VAL A 325 11.43 10.08 -12.82
N ILE A 326 11.42 9.04 -12.01
CA ILE A 326 12.13 7.79 -12.26
C ILE A 326 11.12 6.62 -12.27
N THR A 327 11.40 5.59 -13.09
CA THR A 327 10.72 4.30 -12.99
C THR A 327 11.55 3.41 -12.08
N LEU A 328 10.93 2.82 -11.07
CA LEU A 328 11.62 1.85 -10.21
C LEU A 328 11.89 0.56 -10.98
N CYS A 329 13.08 -0.01 -10.77
CA CYS A 329 13.42 -1.33 -11.28
C CYS A 329 12.77 -2.44 -10.45
N THR A 330 12.82 -3.66 -10.94
CA THR A 330 12.19 -4.82 -10.31
C THR A 330 12.62 -5.06 -8.86
N GLY A 331 13.87 -4.76 -8.51
CA GLY A 331 14.43 -4.95 -7.17
C GLY A 331 14.07 -3.87 -6.15
N ASP A 332 13.62 -2.70 -6.62
CA ASP A 332 13.28 -1.55 -5.75
C ASP A 332 11.77 -1.32 -5.60
N MET A 333 10.94 -2.02 -6.33
CA MET A 333 9.49 -1.85 -6.27
C MET A 333 8.89 -2.30 -4.93
N GLY A 334 7.90 -1.56 -4.45
CA GLY A 334 7.09 -1.93 -3.29
C GLY A 334 6.36 -3.27 -3.44
N PHE A 335 6.06 -3.93 -2.33
CA PHE A 335 5.52 -5.30 -2.25
C PHE A 335 4.27 -5.53 -3.10
N GLY A 336 3.30 -4.63 -3.04
CA GLY A 336 2.02 -4.74 -3.75
C GLY A 336 2.04 -4.20 -5.18
N ALA A 337 3.10 -3.50 -5.57
CA ALA A 337 3.17 -2.81 -6.85
C ALA A 337 3.56 -3.74 -8.00
N THR A 338 2.95 -3.50 -9.16
CA THR A 338 3.35 -4.06 -10.45
C THR A 338 4.20 -3.09 -11.27
N LYS A 339 4.00 -1.78 -11.09
CA LYS A 339 4.82 -0.70 -11.64
C LYS A 339 4.75 0.52 -10.75
N THR A 340 5.88 1.19 -10.55
CA THR A 340 6.00 2.38 -9.72
C THR A 340 6.82 3.46 -10.42
N TYR A 341 6.33 4.68 -10.36
CA TYR A 341 7.10 5.89 -10.62
C TYR A 341 7.35 6.62 -9.30
N ASP A 342 8.60 6.99 -9.06
CA ASP A 342 8.94 7.93 -8.00
C ASP A 342 9.21 9.31 -8.59
N LEU A 343 8.73 10.32 -7.86
CA LEU A 343 9.09 11.71 -8.09
C LEU A 343 10.11 12.09 -7.03
N GLU A 344 11.23 12.61 -7.46
CA GLU A 344 12.30 13.04 -6.57
C GLU A 344 12.53 14.55 -6.72
N VAL A 345 12.46 15.27 -5.62
CA VAL A 345 12.67 16.71 -5.58
C VAL A 345 14.14 17.05 -5.29
N TRP A 346 14.64 18.11 -5.90
CA TRP A 346 15.98 18.60 -5.61
C TRP A 346 16.09 19.16 -4.19
N VAL A 347 17.10 18.71 -3.46
CA VAL A 347 17.43 19.18 -2.11
C VAL A 347 18.82 19.81 -2.13
N PRO A 348 18.92 21.17 -2.19
CA PRO A 348 20.18 21.87 -2.41
C PRO A 348 21.29 21.51 -1.43
N ALA A 349 21.00 21.49 -0.12
CA ALA A 349 22.01 21.21 0.89
C ALA A 349 22.60 19.80 0.83
N GLN A 350 21.86 18.83 0.28
CA GLN A 350 22.34 17.49 0.03
C GLN A 350 22.91 17.30 -1.38
N ASN A 351 22.77 18.32 -2.25
CA ASN A 351 23.17 18.29 -3.66
C ASN A 351 22.66 17.00 -4.38
N THR A 352 21.40 16.64 -4.13
CA THR A 352 20.79 15.43 -4.68
C THR A 352 19.28 15.56 -4.80
N TYR A 353 18.68 14.66 -5.60
CA TYR A 353 17.25 14.45 -5.65
C TYR A 353 16.83 13.47 -4.53
N ARG A 354 15.71 13.77 -3.88
CA ARG A 354 15.13 12.94 -2.80
C ARG A 354 13.68 12.60 -3.13
N GLU A 355 13.29 11.36 -2.95
CA GLU A 355 11.92 10.91 -3.13
C GLU A 355 10.93 11.77 -2.33
N ILE A 356 9.90 12.25 -2.99
CA ILE A 356 8.82 13.06 -2.41
C ILE A 356 7.44 12.50 -2.69
N SER A 357 7.33 11.67 -3.71
CA SER A 357 6.13 10.93 -4.06
C SER A 357 6.50 9.60 -4.70
N SER A 358 5.74 8.57 -4.40
CA SER A 358 5.80 7.27 -5.06
C SER A 358 4.40 6.93 -5.53
N CYS A 359 4.22 6.73 -6.84
CA CYS A 359 2.94 6.42 -7.48
C CYS A 359 2.98 5.00 -8.03
N SER A 360 2.12 4.13 -7.53
CA SER A 360 2.11 2.69 -7.84
C SER A 360 0.79 2.22 -8.41
N ASN A 361 0.87 1.36 -9.43
CA ASN A 361 -0.24 0.52 -9.86
C ASN A 361 -0.07 -0.86 -9.20
N CYS A 362 -1.09 -1.30 -8.48
CA CYS A 362 -1.11 -2.61 -7.82
C CYS A 362 -1.93 -3.64 -8.61
N GLU A 363 -2.51 -3.24 -9.73
CA GLU A 363 -3.47 -4.05 -10.48
C GLU A 363 -4.53 -4.68 -9.55
N ASP A 364 -4.81 -5.96 -9.68
CA ASP A 364 -5.81 -6.66 -8.88
C ASP A 364 -5.28 -7.25 -7.56
N PHE A 365 -4.00 -7.03 -7.25
CA PHE A 365 -3.32 -7.64 -6.11
C PHE A 365 -3.97 -7.29 -4.76
N GLN A 366 -4.23 -6.02 -4.52
CA GLN A 366 -4.92 -5.55 -3.32
C GLN A 366 -6.42 -5.89 -3.38
N ALA A 367 -7.05 -5.72 -4.53
CA ALA A 367 -8.46 -6.04 -4.73
C ALA A 367 -8.76 -7.51 -4.42
N ARG A 368 -7.87 -8.45 -4.77
CA ARG A 368 -8.00 -9.87 -4.43
C ARG A 368 -7.91 -10.11 -2.93
N ARG A 369 -7.01 -9.41 -2.22
CA ARG A 369 -6.87 -9.50 -0.76
C ARG A 369 -8.12 -9.01 -0.03
N MET A 370 -8.70 -7.90 -0.47
CA MET A 370 -9.85 -7.26 0.17
C MET A 370 -11.19 -7.60 -0.49
N LYS A 371 -11.21 -8.46 -1.51
CA LYS A 371 -12.41 -8.87 -2.27
C LYS A 371 -13.16 -7.69 -2.88
N ALA A 372 -12.44 -6.69 -3.36
CA ALA A 372 -13.01 -5.53 -4.03
C ALA A 372 -13.30 -5.84 -5.50
N ARG A 373 -14.54 -5.73 -5.90
CA ARG A 373 -15.03 -6.11 -7.23
C ARG A 373 -15.89 -5.01 -7.84
N PHE A 374 -16.08 -5.09 -9.12
CA PHE A 374 -17.09 -4.30 -9.84
C PHE A 374 -17.93 -5.19 -10.74
N LYS A 375 -19.11 -4.69 -11.11
CA LYS A 375 -19.99 -5.35 -12.05
C LYS A 375 -19.72 -4.80 -13.44
N ASP A 376 -19.25 -5.67 -14.36
CA ASP A 376 -19.00 -5.29 -15.76
C ASP A 376 -20.31 -5.15 -16.57
N GLU A 377 -20.17 -4.70 -17.81
CA GLU A 377 -21.30 -4.49 -18.76
C GLU A 377 -22.14 -5.78 -19.00
N ASN A 378 -21.56 -6.95 -18.80
CA ASN A 378 -22.24 -8.24 -18.93
C ASN A 378 -22.84 -8.73 -17.59
N GLY A 379 -22.78 -7.92 -16.54
CA GLY A 379 -23.24 -8.26 -15.21
C GLY A 379 -22.32 -9.23 -14.45
N LYS A 380 -21.09 -9.48 -14.93
CA LYS A 380 -20.11 -10.35 -14.31
C LYS A 380 -19.29 -9.57 -13.29
N ASN A 381 -19.03 -10.20 -12.14
CA ASN A 381 -18.15 -9.64 -11.12
C ASN A 381 -16.69 -9.82 -11.55
N ARG A 382 -15.93 -8.73 -11.58
CA ARG A 382 -14.49 -8.69 -11.84
C ARG A 382 -13.79 -7.93 -10.71
N LEU A 383 -12.52 -8.24 -10.44
CA LEU A 383 -11.70 -7.47 -9.52
C LEU A 383 -11.42 -6.08 -10.11
N VAL A 384 -11.46 -5.04 -9.27
CA VAL A 384 -10.97 -3.72 -9.63
C VAL A 384 -9.45 -3.70 -9.65
N HIS A 385 -8.84 -2.71 -10.31
CA HIS A 385 -7.45 -2.35 -10.11
C HIS A 385 -7.33 -1.18 -9.13
N THR A 386 -6.28 -1.18 -8.32
CA THR A 386 -6.02 -0.14 -7.32
C THR A 386 -4.70 0.55 -7.61
N LEU A 387 -4.67 1.86 -7.41
CA LEU A 387 -3.48 2.70 -7.52
C LEU A 387 -3.38 3.59 -6.29
N ASN A 388 -2.17 3.86 -5.87
CA ASN A 388 -1.89 4.80 -4.79
C ASN A 388 -0.72 5.69 -5.14
N GLY A 389 -0.68 6.88 -4.56
CA GLY A 389 0.46 7.79 -4.71
C GLY A 389 0.40 8.95 -3.74
N SER A 390 1.57 9.44 -3.35
CA SER A 390 1.63 10.63 -2.50
C SER A 390 1.39 11.89 -3.35
N GLY A 391 0.54 12.75 -2.85
CA GLY A 391 0.22 13.98 -3.53
C GLY A 391 0.39 15.28 -2.72
N LEU A 392 1.45 15.44 -1.89
CA LEU A 392 2.74 14.81 -1.66
C LEU A 392 2.96 14.46 -0.17
N GLY A 393 4.19 14.04 0.18
CA GLY A 393 4.66 14.02 1.57
C GLY A 393 4.92 15.45 2.08
N VAL A 394 4.16 15.88 3.07
CA VAL A 394 4.15 17.30 3.50
C VAL A 394 5.48 17.72 4.11
N GLY A 395 6.07 16.89 4.97
CA GLY A 395 7.34 17.19 5.62
C GLY A 395 8.51 17.33 4.63
N ARG A 396 8.64 16.42 3.66
CA ARG A 396 9.67 16.53 2.60
C ARG A 396 9.42 17.70 1.66
N THR A 397 8.17 18.06 1.41
CA THR A 397 7.83 19.26 0.64
C THR A 397 8.24 20.53 1.41
N LEU A 398 8.04 20.53 2.73
CA LEU A 398 8.53 21.63 3.58
C LEU A 398 10.06 21.76 3.50
N VAL A 399 10.80 20.64 3.57
CA VAL A 399 12.27 20.64 3.37
C VAL A 399 12.64 21.28 2.03
N ALA A 400 12.00 20.83 0.96
CA ALA A 400 12.29 21.33 -0.39
C ALA A 400 11.98 22.83 -0.53
N VAL A 401 10.88 23.31 0.01
CA VAL A 401 10.50 24.74 -0.01
C VAL A 401 11.51 25.56 0.76
N LEU A 402 11.89 25.15 1.97
CA LEU A 402 12.86 25.87 2.78
C LEU A 402 14.22 25.98 2.05
N GLU A 403 14.73 24.89 1.54
CA GLU A 403 16.07 24.86 0.94
C GLU A 403 16.14 25.51 -0.45
N ASN A 404 15.13 25.30 -1.32
CA ASN A 404 15.13 25.88 -2.67
C ASN A 404 14.79 27.39 -2.67
N HIS A 405 13.98 27.87 -1.73
CA HIS A 405 13.51 29.26 -1.69
C HIS A 405 14.20 30.13 -0.64
N GLN A 406 15.34 29.65 -0.10
CA GLN A 406 16.14 30.40 0.88
C GLN A 406 16.81 31.64 0.27
N ASN A 407 16.99 32.65 1.09
CA ASN A 407 17.77 33.86 0.80
C ASN A 407 19.03 33.92 1.66
N ALA A 408 19.98 34.76 1.25
CA ALA A 408 21.27 34.93 1.94
C ALA A 408 21.11 35.35 3.42
N ASP A 409 20.05 36.09 3.75
CA ASP A 409 19.72 36.52 5.11
C ASP A 409 19.03 35.44 5.96
N GLY A 410 18.82 34.24 5.43
CA GLY A 410 18.14 33.14 6.11
C GLY A 410 16.62 33.22 6.05
N SER A 411 16.06 34.22 5.39
CA SER A 411 14.62 34.28 5.12
C SER A 411 14.24 33.31 3.99
N ILE A 412 12.94 32.97 3.91
CA ILE A 412 12.40 32.04 2.92
C ILE A 412 11.32 32.74 2.10
N ASN A 413 11.45 32.76 0.79
CA ASN A 413 10.38 33.21 -0.08
C ASN A 413 9.23 32.19 -0.07
N VAL A 414 8.00 32.65 0.12
CA VAL A 414 6.81 31.78 0.06
C VAL A 414 6.36 31.67 -1.39
N PRO A 415 6.33 30.46 -1.99
CA PRO A 415 5.82 30.27 -3.33
C PRO A 415 4.44 30.89 -3.53
N ALA A 416 4.20 31.49 -4.69
CA ALA A 416 2.96 32.21 -4.98
C ALA A 416 1.70 31.36 -4.71
N ALA A 417 1.74 30.08 -5.03
CA ALA A 417 0.65 29.15 -4.79
C ALA A 417 0.28 28.98 -3.31
N LEU A 418 1.21 29.21 -2.38
CA LEU A 418 1.00 29.08 -0.94
C LEU A 418 0.58 30.39 -0.27
N GLN A 419 0.80 31.55 -0.88
CA GLN A 419 0.53 32.85 -0.28
C GLN A 419 -0.93 33.03 0.18
N PRO A 420 -1.97 32.55 -0.56
CA PRO A 420 -3.34 32.61 -0.07
C PRO A 420 -3.54 31.84 1.24
N TYR A 421 -2.90 30.67 1.36
CA TYR A 421 -2.97 29.80 2.56
C TYR A 421 -2.14 30.35 3.72
N MET A 422 -1.19 31.25 3.43
CA MET A 422 -0.36 31.94 4.39
C MET A 422 -0.93 33.34 4.80
N GLY A 423 -2.15 33.67 4.35
CA GLY A 423 -2.79 34.95 4.59
C GLY A 423 -2.06 36.11 3.94
N GLY A 424 -1.52 35.90 2.75
CA GLY A 424 -0.80 36.90 1.96
C GLY A 424 0.68 37.09 2.37
N VAL A 425 1.20 36.30 3.31
CA VAL A 425 2.63 36.34 3.66
C VAL A 425 3.47 35.88 2.48
N THR A 426 4.40 36.70 2.02
CA THR A 426 5.25 36.42 0.87
C THR A 426 6.65 35.96 1.27
N LYS A 427 7.05 36.16 2.53
CA LYS A 427 8.40 35.84 3.03
C LYS A 427 8.33 35.43 4.51
N LEU A 428 9.04 34.38 4.88
CA LEU A 428 9.27 34.00 6.27
C LEU A 428 10.57 34.66 6.75
N GLU A 429 10.54 35.31 7.88
CA GLU A 429 11.68 36.04 8.43
C GLU A 429 11.89 35.67 9.89
N VAL A 430 13.17 35.61 10.29
CA VAL A 430 13.53 35.51 11.71
C VAL A 430 13.18 36.85 12.38
N LYS A 431 12.36 36.77 13.42
CA LYS A 431 11.95 37.96 14.21
C LYS A 431 12.94 38.28 15.29
#